data_1ecdf49490bdafd2079291e5e62a1065
#
_entry.id   1ecdf49490bdafd2079291e5e62a1065
#
_cell.length_a   1.000
_cell.length_b   1.000
_cell.length_c   1.000
_cell.angle_alpha   90.00
_cell.angle_beta   90.00
_cell.angle_gamma   90.00
#
_symmetry.space_group_name_H-M   'P 1'
#
loop_
_entity.id
_entity.type
_entity.pdbx_description
1 polymer ?
#
loop_
_entity_poly.entity_id
_entity_poly.type
_entity_poly.pdbx_seq_one_letter_code
_entity_poly.pdbx_strand_id
1 'polypeptide(L)'
;MSYFNIVAQTTENTVVTEYEPVKARSDSYQSEAALEKEFIRLLCEQGYEYLLIHSEAELIANLRKKLEELNGYTFTDAEWERFFSECIANANDGIEDKTRRIQEDFVQVLRRDTGESKNITLIDKKNIHNNRLQVINQYVIGKAEGASYDNRYDVTRMVTS
;
A
#
# COMPACT_ATOMS: atom_id res chain seq x y z
N MET A 1 -7.95 16.08 27.73
CA MET A 1 -8.83 15.14 28.47
C MET A 1 -10.26 15.53 28.17
N SER A 2 -11.05 14.59 27.68
CA SER A 2 -12.48 14.84 27.40
C SER A 2 -13.23 14.68 28.72
N TYR A 3 -14.04 15.64 29.08
CA TYR A 3 -14.90 15.58 30.26
C TYR A 3 -16.31 15.20 29.82
N PHE A 4 -16.89 14.23 30.50
CA PHE A 4 -18.28 13.85 30.32
C PHE A 4 -19.08 14.32 31.54
N ASN A 5 -20.06 15.19 31.34
CA ASN A 5 -20.97 15.60 32.37
C ASN A 5 -22.15 14.63 32.42
N ILE A 6 -22.41 14.03 33.57
CA ILE A 6 -23.58 13.17 33.77
C ILE A 6 -24.79 14.07 33.87
N VAL A 7 -25.72 13.93 32.91
CA VAL A 7 -26.94 14.75 32.84
C VAL A 7 -28.11 14.04 33.55
N ALA A 8 -28.15 12.71 33.46
CA ALA A 8 -29.18 11.90 34.14
C ALA A 8 -28.65 10.51 34.46
N GLN A 9 -29.05 9.99 35.61
CA GLN A 9 -28.75 8.63 36.04
C GLN A 9 -30.01 8.00 36.64
N THR A 10 -30.36 6.80 36.21
CA THR A 10 -31.46 6.02 36.79
C THR A 10 -30.90 4.95 37.72
N THR A 11 -31.76 4.46 38.62
CA THR A 11 -31.39 3.37 39.55
C THR A 11 -31.14 2.04 38.84
N GLU A 12 -31.46 1.92 37.55
CA GLU A 12 -31.26 0.74 36.72
C GLU A 12 -30.09 0.87 35.72
N ASN A 13 -29.07 1.63 36.05
CA ASN A 13 -27.80 1.76 35.29
C ASN A 13 -27.86 2.47 33.92
N THR A 14 -28.86 3.28 33.66
CA THR A 14 -28.83 4.15 32.47
C THR A 14 -28.17 5.48 32.84
N VAL A 15 -27.02 5.74 32.29
CA VAL A 15 -26.30 7.01 32.43
C VAL A 15 -26.35 7.77 31.11
N VAL A 16 -26.96 8.93 31.13
CA VAL A 16 -26.93 9.86 30.00
C VAL A 16 -25.85 10.89 30.27
N THR A 17 -24.87 10.96 29.39
CA THR A 17 -23.79 11.92 29.46
C THR A 17 -23.88 12.91 28.32
N GLU A 18 -23.69 14.17 28.62
CA GLU A 18 -23.48 15.21 27.60
C GLU A 18 -22.00 15.23 27.23
N TYR A 19 -21.75 15.07 25.95
CA TYR A 19 -20.39 15.20 25.39
C TYR A 19 -20.15 16.67 25.04
N GLU A 20 -19.35 17.36 25.84
CA GLU A 20 -18.79 18.64 25.43
C GLU A 20 -17.52 18.37 24.60
N PRO A 21 -17.56 18.59 23.28
CA PRO A 21 -16.35 18.51 22.48
C PRO A 21 -15.37 19.55 23.01
N VAL A 22 -14.18 19.11 23.38
CA VAL A 22 -13.08 20.05 23.63
C VAL A 22 -13.01 20.91 22.39
N LYS A 23 -13.27 22.22 22.55
CA LYS A 23 -13.20 23.21 21.44
C LYS A 23 -11.95 22.90 20.64
N ALA A 24 -12.17 22.49 19.38
CA ALA A 24 -11.11 22.22 18.45
C ALA A 24 -10.13 23.39 18.52
N ARG A 25 -8.86 23.07 18.64
CA ARG A 25 -7.77 24.05 18.50
C ARG A 25 -8.10 24.94 17.33
N SER A 26 -7.96 26.23 17.54
CA SER A 26 -8.20 27.29 16.56
C SER A 26 -7.92 26.81 15.14
N ASP A 27 -8.92 26.96 14.26
CA ASP A 27 -8.86 26.67 12.83
C ASP A 27 -7.68 27.42 12.16
N SER A 28 -6.46 26.94 12.38
CA SER A 28 -5.40 27.23 11.46
C SER A 28 -5.67 26.34 10.24
N TYR A 29 -6.21 26.93 9.19
CA TYR A 29 -6.32 26.28 7.89
C TYR A 29 -4.96 25.67 7.51
N GLN A 30 -4.86 24.37 7.61
CA GLN A 30 -3.71 23.64 7.06
C GLN A 30 -3.93 23.48 5.57
N SER A 31 -2.96 23.92 4.77
CA SER A 31 -3.01 23.66 3.34
C SER A 31 -2.97 22.14 3.08
N GLU A 32 -3.59 21.70 1.98
CA GLU A 32 -3.56 20.31 1.54
C GLU A 32 -2.13 19.74 1.52
N ALA A 33 -1.17 20.52 1.01
CA ALA A 33 0.24 20.14 1.01
C ALA A 33 0.84 19.98 2.42
N ALA A 34 0.38 20.72 3.41
CA ALA A 34 0.83 20.56 4.79
C ALA A 34 0.24 19.30 5.43
N LEU A 35 -1.03 18.98 5.13
CA LEU A 35 -1.67 17.75 5.57
C LEU A 35 -1.03 16.50 4.93
N GLU A 36 -0.73 16.57 3.63
CA GLU A 36 -0.03 15.50 2.91
C GLU A 36 1.35 15.20 3.55
N LYS A 37 2.15 16.24 3.77
CA LYS A 37 3.46 16.10 4.43
C LYS A 37 3.36 15.51 5.83
N GLU A 38 2.41 15.97 6.61
CA GLU A 38 2.19 15.47 7.97
C GLU A 38 1.74 14.00 7.94
N PHE A 39 0.88 13.61 7.00
CA PHE A 39 0.45 12.23 6.84
C PHE A 39 1.60 11.31 6.46
N ILE A 40 2.45 11.72 5.50
CA ILE A 40 3.66 10.97 5.12
C ILE A 40 4.60 10.83 6.32
N ARG A 41 4.81 11.91 7.09
CA ARG A 41 5.63 11.88 8.29
C ARG A 41 5.13 10.83 9.30
N LEU A 42 3.82 10.81 9.56
CA LEU A 42 3.20 9.84 10.46
C LEU A 42 3.34 8.40 9.96
N LEU A 43 3.24 8.16 8.65
CA LEU A 43 3.48 6.85 8.06
C LEU A 43 4.95 6.43 8.22
N CYS A 44 5.90 7.34 8.00
CA CYS A 44 7.32 7.05 8.21
C CYS A 44 7.64 6.71 9.67
N GLU A 45 6.99 7.35 10.64
CA GLU A 45 7.11 7.02 12.07
C GLU A 45 6.55 5.63 12.40
N GLN A 46 5.61 5.13 11.59
CA GLN A 46 5.10 3.77 11.69
C GLN A 46 5.95 2.73 10.95
N GLY A 47 7.08 3.14 10.38
CA GLY A 47 8.02 2.27 9.69
C GLY A 47 7.82 2.15 8.18
N TYR A 48 7.04 3.04 7.56
CA TYR A 48 6.95 3.13 6.12
C TYR A 48 8.20 3.79 5.53
N GLU A 49 8.67 3.27 4.42
CA GLU A 49 9.73 3.87 3.60
C GLU A 49 9.10 4.85 2.60
N TYR A 50 9.46 6.13 2.67
CA TYR A 50 9.02 7.10 1.69
C TYR A 50 9.85 7.02 0.41
N LEU A 51 9.17 6.91 -0.73
CA LEU A 51 9.80 6.80 -2.05
C LEU A 51 9.33 7.90 -2.99
N LEU A 52 10.26 8.39 -3.78
CA LEU A 52 9.99 9.29 -4.90
C LEU A 52 9.83 8.47 -6.19
N ILE A 53 8.61 8.02 -6.44
CA ILE A 53 8.24 7.26 -7.64
C ILE A 53 7.15 8.04 -8.36
N HIS A 54 7.40 8.38 -9.61
CA HIS A 54 6.49 9.21 -10.40
C HIS A 54 6.03 8.53 -11.70
N SER A 55 6.57 7.34 -12.01
CA SER A 55 6.25 6.61 -13.22
C SER A 55 5.98 5.14 -12.95
N GLU A 56 5.19 4.52 -13.83
CA GLU A 56 4.91 3.08 -13.78
C GLU A 56 6.19 2.26 -13.91
N ALA A 57 7.12 2.68 -14.77
CA ALA A 57 8.39 1.99 -14.95
C ALA A 57 9.23 1.96 -13.65
N GLU A 58 9.27 3.07 -12.91
CA GLU A 58 9.94 3.12 -11.61
C GLU A 58 9.25 2.24 -10.57
N LEU A 59 7.91 2.19 -10.60
CA LEU A 59 7.12 1.34 -9.70
C LEU A 59 7.41 -0.14 -9.96
N ILE A 60 7.42 -0.55 -11.23
CA ILE A 60 7.75 -1.93 -11.65
C ILE A 60 9.18 -2.29 -11.28
N ALA A 61 10.13 -1.38 -11.49
CA ALA A 61 11.53 -1.60 -11.11
C ALA A 61 11.71 -1.76 -9.59
N ASN A 62 10.99 -0.94 -8.80
CA ASN A 62 10.99 -1.07 -7.34
C ASN A 62 10.40 -2.41 -6.90
N LEU A 63 9.28 -2.83 -7.48
CA LEU A 63 8.67 -4.14 -7.21
C LEU A 63 9.63 -5.29 -7.48
N ARG A 64 10.30 -5.28 -8.66
CA ARG A 64 11.31 -6.28 -9.02
C ARG A 64 12.39 -6.37 -7.95
N LYS A 65 12.95 -5.22 -7.58
CA LYS A 65 14.00 -5.15 -6.57
C LYS A 65 13.55 -5.74 -5.23
N LYS A 66 12.35 -5.41 -4.79
CA LYS A 66 11.82 -5.89 -3.51
C LYS A 66 11.53 -7.40 -3.54
N LEU A 67 11.00 -7.92 -4.64
CA LEU A 67 10.82 -9.36 -4.80
C LEU A 67 12.15 -10.11 -4.87
N GLU A 68 13.17 -9.53 -5.49
CA GLU A 68 14.53 -10.09 -5.50
C GLU A 68 15.12 -10.14 -4.08
N GLU A 69 14.95 -9.05 -3.31
CA GLU A 69 15.40 -8.98 -1.91
C GLU A 69 14.70 -10.03 -1.05
N LEU A 70 13.36 -10.13 -1.13
CA LEU A 70 12.57 -11.09 -0.35
C LEU A 70 12.95 -12.55 -0.64
N ASN A 71 13.16 -12.88 -1.91
CA ASN A 71 13.37 -14.26 -2.34
C ASN A 71 14.85 -14.66 -2.41
N GLY A 72 15.78 -13.72 -2.17
CA GLY A 72 17.21 -13.95 -2.35
C GLY A 72 17.53 -14.45 -3.77
N TYR A 73 16.86 -13.88 -4.78
CA TYR A 73 16.94 -14.32 -6.17
C TYR A 73 16.93 -13.13 -7.11
N THR A 74 17.86 -13.10 -8.06
CA THR A 74 17.93 -12.06 -9.09
C THR A 74 17.34 -12.62 -10.39
N PHE A 75 16.28 -11.98 -10.91
CA PHE A 75 15.69 -12.34 -12.19
C PHE A 75 16.56 -11.91 -13.36
N THR A 76 16.63 -12.72 -14.41
CA THR A 76 17.00 -12.20 -15.72
C THR A 76 15.87 -11.29 -16.25
N ASP A 77 16.16 -10.46 -17.26
CA ASP A 77 15.13 -9.59 -17.82
C ASP A 77 14.00 -10.40 -18.45
N ALA A 78 14.33 -11.50 -19.14
CA ALA A 78 13.34 -12.38 -19.76
C ALA A 78 12.50 -13.12 -18.69
N GLU A 79 13.11 -13.57 -17.58
CA GLU A 79 12.38 -14.16 -16.46
C GLU A 79 11.44 -13.16 -15.82
N TRP A 80 11.91 -11.92 -15.61
CA TRP A 80 11.10 -10.86 -15.02
C TRP A 80 9.88 -10.50 -15.89
N GLU A 81 10.08 -10.25 -17.18
CA GLU A 81 8.99 -9.93 -18.10
C GLU A 81 7.92 -11.04 -18.12
N ARG A 82 8.32 -12.29 -18.20
CA ARG A 82 7.43 -13.45 -18.13
C ARG A 82 6.67 -13.50 -16.82
N PHE A 83 7.39 -13.45 -15.72
CA PHE A 83 6.81 -13.52 -14.37
C PHE A 83 5.85 -12.34 -14.11
N PHE A 84 6.25 -11.14 -14.48
CA PHE A 84 5.42 -9.95 -14.31
C PHE A 84 4.13 -10.04 -15.12
N SER A 85 4.20 -10.40 -16.41
CA SER A 85 3.03 -10.50 -17.26
C SER A 85 2.10 -11.66 -16.91
N GLU A 86 2.62 -12.79 -16.45
CA GLU A 86 1.83 -13.96 -16.13
C GLU A 86 1.26 -13.91 -14.70
N CYS A 87 2.05 -13.47 -13.73
CA CYS A 87 1.72 -13.58 -12.31
C CYS A 87 1.30 -12.27 -11.66
N ILE A 88 1.74 -11.10 -12.15
CA ILE A 88 1.46 -9.81 -11.52
C ILE A 88 0.46 -8.99 -12.32
N ALA A 89 0.77 -8.75 -13.59
CA ALA A 89 0.01 -7.87 -14.49
C ALA A 89 -0.74 -8.64 -15.57
N ASN A 90 -1.26 -9.82 -15.26
CA ASN A 90 -2.04 -10.58 -16.21
C ASN A 90 -3.29 -9.80 -16.63
N ALA A 91 -3.45 -9.56 -17.91
CA ALA A 91 -4.55 -8.78 -18.46
C ALA A 91 -5.93 -9.44 -18.28
N ASN A 92 -5.96 -10.76 -18.08
CA ASN A 92 -7.19 -11.53 -17.86
C ASN A 92 -7.62 -11.56 -16.39
N ASP A 93 -6.77 -11.10 -15.46
CA ASP A 93 -7.06 -11.11 -14.03
C ASP A 93 -7.83 -9.87 -13.62
N GLY A 94 -8.99 -10.07 -12.99
CA GLY A 94 -9.71 -9.03 -12.30
C GLY A 94 -9.11 -8.70 -10.94
N ILE A 95 -9.72 -7.73 -10.26
CA ILE A 95 -9.29 -7.34 -8.89
C ILE A 95 -9.42 -8.48 -7.89
N GLU A 96 -10.43 -9.34 -8.05
CA GLU A 96 -10.66 -10.51 -7.18
C GLU A 96 -9.55 -11.55 -7.34
N ASP A 97 -9.12 -11.82 -8.60
CA ASP A 97 -8.05 -12.77 -8.89
C ASP A 97 -6.71 -12.29 -8.33
N LYS A 98 -6.41 -11.00 -8.51
CA LYS A 98 -5.21 -10.37 -7.94
C LYS A 98 -5.22 -10.37 -6.43
N THR A 99 -6.38 -10.12 -5.81
CA THR A 99 -6.54 -10.16 -4.35
C THR A 99 -6.34 -11.56 -3.81
N ARG A 100 -6.97 -12.56 -4.45
CA ARG A 100 -6.80 -13.98 -4.08
C ARG A 100 -5.35 -14.41 -4.18
N ARG A 101 -4.65 -13.98 -5.23
CA ARG A 101 -3.22 -14.29 -5.41
C ARG A 101 -2.38 -13.80 -4.24
N ILE A 102 -2.60 -12.59 -3.75
CA ILE A 102 -1.89 -12.06 -2.58
C ILE A 102 -2.35 -12.73 -1.27
N GLN A 103 -3.66 -13.03 -1.14
CA GLN A 103 -4.20 -13.56 0.09
C GLN A 103 -4.07 -15.07 0.24
N GLU A 104 -4.15 -15.82 -0.83
CA GLU A 104 -4.18 -17.29 -0.80
C GLU A 104 -2.98 -17.90 -1.52
N ASP A 105 -2.73 -17.48 -2.75
CA ASP A 105 -1.72 -18.04 -3.65
C ASP A 105 -0.45 -17.18 -3.73
N PHE A 106 0.01 -16.70 -2.57
CA PHE A 106 1.13 -15.77 -2.48
C PHE A 106 2.50 -16.37 -2.86
N VAL A 107 2.57 -17.64 -3.16
CA VAL A 107 3.75 -18.31 -3.73
C VAL A 107 3.47 -18.66 -5.18
N GLN A 108 4.16 -17.99 -6.09
CA GLN A 108 4.03 -18.19 -7.53
C GLN A 108 5.20 -18.94 -8.11
N VAL A 109 4.98 -19.66 -9.21
CA VAL A 109 6.02 -20.47 -9.86
C VAL A 109 6.66 -19.68 -11.00
N LEU A 110 7.94 -19.39 -10.85
CA LEU A 110 8.77 -18.85 -11.93
C LEU A 110 9.33 -19.99 -12.77
N ARG A 111 9.19 -19.89 -14.09
CA ARG A 111 9.91 -20.74 -15.06
C ARG A 111 11.22 -20.05 -15.41
N ARG A 112 12.33 -20.66 -14.98
CA ARG A 112 13.67 -20.12 -15.22
C ARG A 112 14.11 -20.34 -16.68
N ASP A 113 15.03 -19.52 -17.15
CA ASP A 113 15.64 -19.67 -18.47
C ASP A 113 16.40 -20.99 -18.62
N THR A 114 16.83 -21.60 -17.51
CA THR A 114 17.45 -22.93 -17.47
C THR A 114 16.47 -24.10 -17.65
N GLY A 115 15.14 -23.82 -17.71
CA GLY A 115 14.09 -24.83 -17.76
C GLY A 115 13.63 -25.35 -16.40
N GLU A 116 14.29 -24.95 -15.32
CA GLU A 116 13.89 -25.29 -13.95
C GLU A 116 12.76 -24.38 -13.48
N SER A 117 12.04 -24.83 -12.47
CA SER A 117 11.03 -24.00 -11.78
C SER A 117 11.54 -23.53 -10.43
N LYS A 118 11.20 -22.29 -10.06
CA LYS A 118 11.49 -21.72 -8.74
C LYS A 118 10.24 -21.09 -8.16
N ASN A 119 10.00 -21.32 -6.88
CA ASN A 119 8.95 -20.66 -6.16
C ASN A 119 9.39 -19.23 -5.78
N ILE A 120 8.52 -18.27 -6.08
CA ILE A 120 8.69 -16.85 -5.76
C ILE A 120 7.56 -16.45 -4.79
N THR A 121 7.94 -16.04 -3.61
CA THR A 121 7.03 -15.54 -2.58
C THR A 121 6.71 -14.07 -2.87
N LEU A 122 5.43 -13.72 -3.01
CA LEU A 122 4.98 -12.35 -3.23
C LEU A 122 4.89 -11.55 -1.94
N ILE A 123 4.55 -12.22 -0.84
CA ILE A 123 4.44 -11.63 0.50
C ILE A 123 4.78 -12.68 1.55
N ASP A 124 5.62 -12.35 2.50
CA ASP A 124 5.95 -13.26 3.61
C ASP A 124 4.89 -13.14 4.71
N LYS A 125 4.01 -14.13 4.79
CA LYS A 125 2.97 -14.20 5.83
C LYS A 125 3.43 -14.82 7.13
N LYS A 126 4.56 -15.52 7.13
CA LYS A 126 5.11 -16.16 8.32
C LYS A 126 5.90 -15.15 9.15
N ASN A 127 6.69 -14.33 8.48
CA ASN A 127 7.43 -13.26 9.10
C ASN A 127 7.12 -11.93 8.42
N ILE A 128 6.12 -11.24 8.92
CA ILE A 128 5.64 -9.97 8.35
C ILE A 128 6.73 -8.87 8.31
N HIS A 129 7.76 -8.98 9.14
CA HIS A 129 8.87 -8.02 9.17
C HIS A 129 9.80 -8.13 7.96
N ASN A 130 9.72 -9.22 7.19
CA ASN A 130 10.45 -9.35 5.93
C ASN A 130 9.82 -8.50 4.82
N ASN A 131 8.55 -8.15 4.95
CA ASN A 131 7.87 -7.29 3.99
C ASN A 131 8.22 -5.82 4.24
N ARG A 132 8.28 -5.04 3.17
CA ARG A 132 8.51 -3.60 3.25
C ARG A 132 7.20 -2.84 3.04
N LEU A 133 6.95 -1.90 3.92
CA LEU A 133 5.83 -0.97 3.78
C LEU A 133 6.37 0.32 3.17
N GLN A 134 5.80 0.73 2.05
CA GLN A 134 6.25 1.90 1.31
C GLN A 134 5.12 2.88 1.10
N VAL A 135 5.45 4.16 1.03
CA VAL A 135 4.52 5.24 0.71
C VAL A 135 5.10 6.10 -0.40
N ILE A 136 4.27 6.39 -1.38
CA ILE A 136 4.55 7.35 -2.45
C ILE A 136 3.48 8.42 -2.44
N ASN A 137 3.78 9.60 -2.97
CA ASN A 137 2.82 10.66 -3.17
C ASN A 137 2.88 11.18 -4.60
N GLN A 138 1.84 11.92 -5.00
CA GLN A 138 1.74 12.57 -6.31
C GLN A 138 1.92 11.59 -7.49
N TYR A 139 1.46 10.33 -7.30
CA TYR A 139 1.53 9.32 -8.36
C TYR A 139 0.44 9.59 -9.41
N VAL A 140 0.86 9.76 -10.65
CA VAL A 140 -0.03 9.97 -11.79
C VAL A 140 -0.04 8.73 -12.67
N ILE A 141 -1.20 8.12 -12.80
CA ILE A 141 -1.39 7.07 -13.81
C ILE A 141 -1.57 7.76 -15.15
N GLY A 142 -0.59 7.58 -16.04
CA GLY A 142 -0.62 8.14 -17.38
C GLY A 142 -1.84 7.68 -18.17
N LYS A 143 -2.27 8.51 -19.12
CA LYS A 143 -3.36 8.19 -20.03
C LYS A 143 -3.04 6.90 -20.77
N ALA A 144 -3.83 5.87 -20.57
CA ALA A 144 -3.98 4.87 -21.62
C ALA A 144 -4.48 5.60 -22.87
N GLU A 145 -3.93 5.30 -24.04
CA GLU A 145 -4.38 5.90 -25.32
C GLU A 145 -5.92 5.82 -25.41
N GLY A 146 -6.57 6.99 -25.39
CA GLY A 146 -8.04 7.11 -25.41
C GLY A 146 -8.72 7.53 -24.12
N ALA A 147 -8.04 7.65 -22.98
CA ALA A 147 -8.62 8.20 -21.76
C ALA A 147 -8.64 9.74 -21.80
N SER A 148 -9.74 10.34 -21.31
CA SER A 148 -9.91 11.80 -21.39
C SER A 148 -9.25 12.56 -20.23
N TYR A 149 -8.73 11.88 -19.23
CA TYR A 149 -8.10 12.49 -18.02
C TYR A 149 -7.09 11.54 -17.39
N ASP A 150 -6.12 12.10 -16.69
CA ASP A 150 -5.15 11.36 -15.87
C ASP A 150 -5.71 11.18 -14.46
N ASN A 151 -5.55 10.00 -13.90
CA ASN A 151 -5.82 9.77 -12.47
C ASN A 151 -4.58 10.13 -11.66
N ARG A 152 -4.74 11.05 -10.72
CA ARG A 152 -3.69 11.42 -9.76
C ARG A 152 -4.05 10.89 -8.39
N TYR A 153 -3.07 10.29 -7.74
CA TYR A 153 -3.17 9.87 -6.34
C TYR A 153 -2.26 10.75 -5.48
N ASP A 154 -2.83 11.46 -4.53
CA ASP A 154 -2.07 12.37 -3.69
C ASP A 154 -1.15 11.62 -2.73
N VAL A 155 -1.66 10.55 -2.10
CA VAL A 155 -0.85 9.63 -1.29
C VAL A 155 -1.27 8.20 -1.57
N THR A 156 -0.31 7.34 -1.87
CA THR A 156 -0.52 5.92 -2.07
C THR A 156 0.35 5.11 -1.14
N ARG A 157 -0.28 4.18 -0.43
CA ARG A 157 0.39 3.25 0.46
C ARG A 157 0.62 1.92 -0.27
N MET A 158 1.85 1.45 -0.26
CA MET A 158 2.23 0.19 -0.88
C MET A 158 2.77 -0.78 0.17
N VAL A 159 2.47 -2.06 -0.01
CA VAL A 159 3.15 -3.16 0.66
C VAL A 159 3.98 -3.86 -0.38
N THR A 160 5.28 -3.86 -0.20
CA THR A 160 6.23 -4.59 -1.04
C THR A 160 6.94 -5.62 -0.19
N SER A 161 7.18 -6.73 -0.77
CA SER A 161 7.95 -7.81 -0.16
C SER A 161 9.42 -7.67 -0.43
#